data_5f0a06c5610b1a4c90e6d37451c1eb2a
#
_entry.id   5f0a06c5610b1a4c90e6d37451c1eb2a
#
_cell.length_a   1.000
_cell.length_b   1.000
_cell.length_c   1.000
_cell.angle_alpha   90.00
_cell.angle_beta   90.00
_cell.angle_gamma   90.00
#
_symmetry.space_group_name_H-M   'P 1'
#
loop_
_entity.id
_entity.type
_entity.pdbx_description
1 polymer ?
#
loop_
_entity_poly.entity_id
_entity_poly.type
_entity_poly.pdbx_seq_one_letter_code
_entity_poly.pdbx_strand_id
1 'polypeptide(L)'
;MRGTSSQRGWNSRKDSSSQRGWNSRKDSDIFHYPFSILHSNANGVSEEVLAKRIIPCLDVKDGRVVKGVNFVGLRDAGDPVELAKFYSQEGADEIVFLDITATSDNRDTIADVVRRTCREVFVPVTVGGGIRTVDDFREILRAGADKISINSSAVKNPDLVNAAAEKYGSQCVVVAIDARANAEMPSGFEVYVAGGRTPTGKDAVSWAKEVYERGAGEILLTSMDKDGTKSGFDLKLTKAVVEVVGIPVIASGGCGSLEHFSEVFEKTGCDAALAASLFHYRELTVGEVKEHLQERNIPVRR
;
A
#
# COMPACT_ATOMS: atom_id res chain seq x y z
N MET A 1 -29.97 -54.67 54.18
CA MET A 1 -31.30 -54.03 54.17
C MET A 1 -31.36 -53.19 52.93
N ARG A 2 -32.00 -53.68 51.91
CA ARG A 2 -33.26 -53.22 51.31
C ARG A 2 -33.27 -51.70 51.10
N GLY A 3 -33.41 -51.23 49.98
CA GLY A 3 -34.07 -51.40 48.69
C GLY A 3 -33.97 -50.07 47.98
N THR A 4 -34.30 -49.80 46.85
CA THR A 4 -35.19 -50.22 45.78
C THR A 4 -34.99 -49.22 44.64
N SER A 5 -34.93 -49.71 43.48
CA SER A 5 -34.98 -49.12 42.16
C SER A 5 -36.06 -48.09 41.94
N SER A 6 -35.75 -47.08 41.07
CA SER A 6 -36.79 -46.54 40.18
C SER A 6 -36.13 -46.09 38.87
N GLN A 7 -36.34 -46.96 37.88
CA GLN A 7 -36.19 -46.60 36.46
C GLN A 7 -37.33 -45.64 36.08
N ARG A 8 -37.04 -44.57 35.42
CA ARG A 8 -38.02 -43.87 34.56
C ARG A 8 -37.45 -43.71 33.18
N GLY A 9 -38.07 -44.44 32.26
CA GLY A 9 -37.82 -44.41 30.84
C GLY A 9 -38.11 -43.05 30.23
N TRP A 10 -37.30 -42.70 29.29
CA TRP A 10 -37.58 -41.61 28.36
C TRP A 10 -37.96 -42.19 27.02
N ASN A 11 -39.21 -41.94 26.65
CA ASN A 11 -39.81 -42.28 25.38
C ASN A 11 -39.13 -41.54 24.24
N SER A 12 -38.73 -42.29 23.26
CA SER A 12 -38.41 -41.87 21.91
C SER A 12 -39.64 -41.27 21.22
N ARG A 13 -39.62 -39.97 20.95
CA ARG A 13 -40.43 -39.43 19.86
C ARG A 13 -39.51 -39.13 18.70
N LYS A 14 -39.69 -39.90 17.64
CA LYS A 14 -39.27 -39.57 16.29
C LYS A 14 -40.11 -38.37 15.85
N ASP A 15 -39.46 -37.23 15.64
CA ASP A 15 -40.02 -36.19 14.79
C ASP A 15 -39.22 -36.15 13.49
N SER A 16 -39.95 -36.61 12.48
CA SER A 16 -39.57 -36.50 11.08
C SER A 16 -39.87 -35.10 10.60
N SER A 17 -39.10 -34.69 9.63
CA SER A 17 -39.31 -33.54 8.73
C SER A 17 -38.66 -32.21 9.14
N SER A 18 -37.51 -31.89 8.56
CA SER A 18 -37.40 -30.94 7.45
C SER A 18 -35.96 -30.89 6.94
N GLN A 19 -35.73 -31.68 5.93
CA GLN A 19 -34.63 -31.36 4.98
C GLN A 19 -34.99 -30.03 4.35
N ARG A 20 -34.47 -28.93 4.90
CA ARG A 20 -34.39 -27.68 4.14
C ARG A 20 -33.11 -27.77 3.33
N GLY A 21 -33.30 -28.00 2.02
CA GLY A 21 -32.26 -27.92 1.03
C GLY A 21 -31.51 -26.61 1.16
N TRP A 22 -30.22 -26.71 1.33
CA TRP A 22 -29.30 -25.65 1.03
C TRP A 22 -29.34 -25.47 -0.49
N ASN A 23 -30.17 -24.52 -0.93
CA ASN A 23 -30.06 -23.96 -2.26
C ASN A 23 -28.68 -23.32 -2.32
N SER A 24 -27.83 -23.87 -3.15
CA SER A 24 -26.58 -23.22 -3.61
C SER A 24 -26.94 -21.96 -4.41
N ARG A 25 -27.28 -20.89 -3.73
CA ARG A 25 -27.14 -19.58 -4.32
C ARG A 25 -25.63 -19.33 -4.43
N LYS A 26 -25.17 -19.26 -5.63
CA LYS A 26 -23.95 -18.57 -5.98
C LYS A 26 -24.19 -17.08 -5.72
N ASP A 27 -24.22 -16.70 -4.47
CA ASP A 27 -24.03 -15.31 -4.10
C ASP A 27 -22.53 -15.08 -4.31
N SER A 28 -22.19 -14.58 -5.48
CA SER A 28 -20.99 -13.83 -5.68
C SER A 28 -21.12 -12.61 -4.76
N ASP A 29 -20.76 -12.79 -3.49
CA ASP A 29 -20.55 -11.66 -2.59
C ASP A 29 -19.44 -10.83 -3.20
N ILE A 30 -19.86 -9.82 -3.94
CA ILE A 30 -19.01 -8.77 -4.44
C ILE A 30 -18.44 -8.11 -3.18
N PHE A 31 -17.18 -8.44 -2.86
CA PHE A 31 -16.43 -7.69 -1.88
C PHE A 31 -16.37 -6.26 -2.40
N HIS A 32 -17.17 -5.38 -1.82
CA HIS A 32 -17.09 -3.95 -2.09
C HIS A 32 -15.73 -3.48 -1.57
N TYR A 33 -14.75 -3.36 -2.46
CA TYR A 33 -13.50 -2.70 -2.14
C TYR A 33 -13.82 -1.24 -1.82
N PRO A 34 -13.30 -0.68 -0.72
CA PRO A 34 -13.60 0.69 -0.29
C PRO A 34 -13.18 1.76 -1.31
N PHE A 35 -12.49 1.37 -2.37
CA PHE A 35 -12.03 2.24 -3.45
C PHE A 35 -12.78 2.03 -4.77
N SER A 36 -13.80 1.15 -4.82
CA SER A 36 -14.63 1.03 -6.03
C SER A 36 -15.64 2.16 -6.12
N ILE A 37 -15.84 2.67 -7.33
CA ILE A 37 -16.87 3.67 -7.66
C ILE A 37 -17.65 3.22 -8.88
N LEU A 38 -18.94 3.62 -8.93
CA LEU A 38 -19.76 3.42 -10.12
C LEU A 38 -19.36 4.47 -11.15
N HIS A 39 -18.80 4.03 -12.25
CA HIS A 39 -18.49 4.88 -13.40
C HIS A 39 -19.47 4.59 -14.52
N SER A 40 -20.16 5.63 -15.00
CA SER A 40 -21.08 5.50 -16.14
C SER A 40 -20.29 5.75 -17.43
N ASN A 41 -20.21 4.73 -18.27
CA ASN A 41 -19.63 4.88 -19.59
C ASN A 41 -20.55 5.70 -20.53
N ALA A 42 -20.07 6.06 -21.72
CA ALA A 42 -20.80 6.84 -22.69
C ALA A 42 -22.15 6.19 -23.15
N ASN A 43 -22.35 4.91 -22.86
CA ASN A 43 -23.56 4.15 -23.16
C ASN A 43 -24.53 4.05 -21.95
N GLY A 44 -24.22 4.73 -20.84
CA GLY A 44 -25.06 4.71 -19.62
C GLY A 44 -24.97 3.41 -18.81
N VAL A 45 -24.04 2.52 -19.11
CA VAL A 45 -23.78 1.31 -18.34
C VAL A 45 -22.89 1.70 -17.16
N SER A 46 -23.37 1.44 -15.94
CA SER A 46 -22.57 1.63 -14.73
C SER A 46 -21.65 0.44 -14.54
N GLU A 47 -20.35 0.68 -14.62
CA GLU A 47 -19.31 -0.31 -14.29
C GLU A 47 -18.70 0.05 -12.96
N GLU A 48 -18.43 -0.96 -12.12
CA GLU A 48 -17.66 -0.78 -10.89
C GLU A 48 -16.19 -0.69 -11.27
N VAL A 49 -15.62 0.50 -11.12
CA VAL A 49 -14.21 0.76 -11.44
C VAL A 49 -13.47 1.12 -10.17
N LEU A 50 -12.27 0.55 -9.99
CA LEU A 50 -11.41 0.92 -8.86
C LEU A 50 -10.91 2.36 -9.03
N ALA A 51 -11.18 3.20 -8.03
CA ALA A 51 -10.69 4.56 -8.00
C ALA A 51 -9.17 4.59 -7.88
N LYS A 52 -8.52 5.46 -8.64
CA LYS A 52 -7.08 5.72 -8.52
C LYS A 52 -6.80 6.48 -7.24
N ARG A 53 -5.74 6.10 -6.52
CA ARG A 53 -5.38 6.67 -5.21
C ARG A 53 -4.27 7.69 -5.35
N ILE A 54 -4.40 8.82 -4.67
CA ILE A 54 -3.37 9.86 -4.54
C ILE A 54 -2.81 9.79 -3.13
N ILE A 55 -1.52 9.51 -3.01
CA ILE A 55 -0.85 9.13 -1.77
C ILE A 55 0.28 10.12 -1.44
N PRO A 56 0.11 11.00 -0.44
CA PRO A 56 1.24 11.74 0.13
C PRO A 56 2.20 10.81 0.88
N CYS A 57 3.51 11.01 0.68
CA CYS A 57 4.57 10.31 1.39
C CYS A 57 5.31 11.25 2.33
N LEU A 58 5.49 10.83 3.59
CA LEU A 58 6.19 11.56 4.63
C LEU A 58 7.43 10.77 5.06
N ASP A 59 8.60 11.28 4.68
CA ASP A 59 9.89 10.77 5.17
C ASP A 59 10.10 11.23 6.61
N VAL A 60 10.16 10.29 7.55
CA VAL A 60 10.30 10.59 8.99
C VAL A 60 11.72 10.29 9.44
N LYS A 61 12.32 11.25 10.13
CA LYS A 61 13.61 11.11 10.81
C LYS A 61 13.51 11.66 12.21
N ASP A 62 13.88 10.84 13.19
CA ASP A 62 13.85 11.23 14.61
C ASP A 62 12.50 11.82 15.06
N GLY A 63 11.39 11.26 14.55
CA GLY A 63 10.03 11.72 14.85
C GLY A 63 9.59 13.02 14.16
N ARG A 64 10.36 13.54 13.21
CA ARG A 64 10.06 14.73 12.40
C ARG A 64 9.97 14.38 10.92
N VAL A 65 9.06 15.02 10.20
CA VAL A 65 9.06 14.92 8.75
C VAL A 65 10.22 15.72 8.20
N VAL A 66 10.98 15.09 7.33
CA VAL A 66 12.14 15.72 6.69
C VAL A 66 12.01 15.63 5.16
N LYS A 67 12.65 16.56 4.47
CA LYS A 67 12.71 16.57 3.01
C LYS A 67 14.10 16.93 2.54
N GLY A 68 14.58 16.16 1.56
CA GLY A 68 15.84 16.39 0.87
C GLY A 68 15.79 15.78 -0.53
N VAL A 69 16.77 16.13 -1.36
CA VAL A 69 16.95 15.47 -2.67
C VAL A 69 17.89 14.28 -2.46
N ASN A 70 17.46 13.08 -2.88
CA ASN A 70 18.23 11.83 -2.70
C ASN A 70 18.71 11.61 -1.24
N PHE A 71 17.87 11.94 -0.25
CA PHE A 71 18.18 11.86 1.18
C PHE A 71 19.40 12.70 1.64
N VAL A 72 19.80 13.68 0.86
CA VAL A 72 20.90 14.62 1.18
C VAL A 72 20.33 16.01 1.45
N GLY A 73 20.95 16.75 2.39
CA GLY A 73 20.52 18.10 2.73
C GLY A 73 19.13 18.17 3.35
N LEU A 74 18.80 17.20 4.21
CA LEU A 74 17.49 17.09 4.85
C LEU A 74 17.11 18.36 5.60
N ARG A 75 15.91 18.88 5.33
CA ARG A 75 15.30 20.02 6.03
C ARG A 75 14.07 19.52 6.77
N ASP A 76 13.83 20.03 7.96
CA ASP A 76 12.60 19.79 8.72
C ASP A 76 11.39 20.35 7.94
N ALA A 77 10.38 19.52 7.72
CA ALA A 77 9.15 19.87 7.03
C ALA A 77 7.95 19.94 7.99
N GLY A 78 8.10 19.53 9.26
CA GLY A 78 7.06 19.69 10.27
C GLY A 78 6.79 18.45 11.12
N ASP A 79 5.70 18.52 11.92
CA ASP A 79 5.21 17.40 12.71
C ASP A 79 4.47 16.40 11.80
N PRO A 80 4.79 15.10 11.88
CA PRO A 80 4.18 14.07 11.03
C PRO A 80 2.67 13.92 11.25
N VAL A 81 2.18 14.11 12.47
CA VAL A 81 0.74 13.98 12.79
C VAL A 81 -0.04 15.12 12.16
N GLU A 82 0.45 16.36 12.32
CA GLU A 82 -0.21 17.54 11.75
C GLU A 82 -0.23 17.49 10.21
N LEU A 83 0.87 17.06 9.59
CA LEU A 83 0.93 16.93 8.13
C LEU A 83 0.01 15.81 7.62
N ALA A 84 -0.03 14.66 8.29
CA ALA A 84 -0.93 13.57 7.94
C ALA A 84 -2.40 13.98 8.07
N LYS A 85 -2.76 14.69 9.15
CA LYS A 85 -4.09 15.27 9.34
C LYS A 85 -4.45 16.24 8.23
N PHE A 86 -3.54 17.13 7.88
CA PHE A 86 -3.72 18.08 6.78
C PHE A 86 -4.00 17.35 5.46
N TYR A 87 -3.18 16.37 5.08
CA TYR A 87 -3.40 15.62 3.83
C TYR A 87 -4.68 14.79 3.83
N SER A 88 -5.06 14.21 4.98
CA SER A 88 -6.33 13.51 5.11
C SER A 88 -7.51 14.45 4.87
N GLN A 89 -7.45 15.69 5.37
CA GLN A 89 -8.46 16.73 5.15
C GLN A 89 -8.50 17.24 3.72
N GLU A 90 -7.34 17.30 3.06
CA GLU A 90 -7.19 17.63 1.63
C GLU A 90 -7.68 16.51 0.70
N GLY A 91 -8.13 15.38 1.25
CA GLY A 91 -8.71 14.29 0.49
C GLY A 91 -7.71 13.23 0.01
N ALA A 92 -6.56 13.08 0.66
CA ALA A 92 -5.66 11.95 0.39
C ALA A 92 -6.40 10.62 0.54
N ASP A 93 -6.03 9.63 -0.27
CA ASP A 93 -6.65 8.31 -0.24
C ASP A 93 -5.93 7.34 0.71
N GLU A 94 -4.68 7.62 0.98
CA GLU A 94 -3.78 6.88 1.87
C GLU A 94 -2.62 7.79 2.27
N ILE A 95 -1.95 7.51 3.38
CA ILE A 95 -0.74 8.21 3.80
C ILE A 95 0.38 7.18 4.01
N VAL A 96 1.56 7.47 3.47
CA VAL A 96 2.74 6.63 3.66
C VAL A 96 3.74 7.35 4.55
N PHE A 97 4.16 6.69 5.63
CA PHE A 97 5.32 7.07 6.43
C PHE A 97 6.51 6.18 6.08
N LEU A 98 7.64 6.79 5.76
CA LEU A 98 8.92 6.10 5.58
C LEU A 98 9.89 6.55 6.66
N ASP A 99 10.17 5.67 7.63
CA ASP A 99 11.22 5.91 8.60
C ASP A 99 12.59 5.72 7.94
N ILE A 100 13.27 6.85 7.70
CA ILE A 100 14.58 6.87 7.07
C ILE A 100 15.74 6.82 8.08
N THR A 101 15.45 6.81 9.37
CA THR A 101 16.45 6.70 10.44
C THR A 101 16.97 5.26 10.60
N ALA A 102 16.15 4.27 10.32
CA ALA A 102 16.39 2.82 10.21
C ALA A 102 17.45 2.21 11.15
N THR A 103 17.60 2.71 12.36
CA THR A 103 18.31 2.03 13.44
C THR A 103 17.32 1.36 14.38
N SER A 104 17.72 0.24 15.01
CA SER A 104 16.86 -0.51 15.96
C SER A 104 16.36 0.34 17.14
N ASP A 105 17.07 1.39 17.47
CA ASP A 105 16.84 2.21 18.66
C ASP A 105 15.71 3.24 18.50
N ASN A 106 15.24 3.48 17.26
CA ASN A 106 14.21 4.50 16.97
C ASN A 106 12.82 3.92 16.65
N ARG A 107 12.63 2.60 16.83
CA ARG A 107 11.34 1.96 16.52
C ARG A 107 10.20 2.47 17.40
N ASP A 108 10.45 2.71 18.67
CA ASP A 108 9.47 3.27 19.60
C ASP A 108 8.97 4.65 19.13
N THR A 109 9.87 5.42 18.50
CA THR A 109 9.55 6.74 17.95
C THR A 109 8.55 6.66 16.80
N ILE A 110 8.77 5.77 15.82
CA ILE A 110 7.83 5.63 14.70
C ILE A 110 6.49 5.02 15.16
N ALA A 111 6.50 4.05 16.06
CA ALA A 111 5.28 3.47 16.63
C ALA A 111 4.46 4.52 17.39
N ASP A 112 5.10 5.46 18.10
CA ASP A 112 4.40 6.58 18.74
C ASP A 112 3.80 7.56 17.73
N VAL A 113 4.56 7.92 16.70
CA VAL A 113 4.05 8.75 15.60
C VAL A 113 2.82 8.10 14.97
N VAL A 114 2.89 6.81 14.63
CA VAL A 114 1.76 6.06 14.06
C VAL A 114 0.55 6.09 15.01
N ARG A 115 0.76 5.81 16.29
CA ARG A 115 -0.32 5.77 17.29
C ARG A 115 -1.02 7.12 17.44
N ARG A 116 -0.27 8.22 17.39
CA ARG A 116 -0.83 9.58 17.45
C ARG A 116 -1.56 9.92 16.15
N THR A 117 -0.96 9.58 14.99
CA THR A 117 -1.56 9.83 13.67
C THR A 117 -2.89 9.12 13.51
N CYS A 118 -2.97 7.83 13.81
CA CYS A 118 -4.19 7.03 13.64
C CYS A 118 -5.36 7.44 14.56
N ARG A 119 -5.15 8.37 15.48
CA ARG A 119 -6.24 9.01 16.24
C ARG A 119 -6.86 10.20 15.52
N GLU A 120 -6.14 10.81 14.60
CA GLU A 120 -6.49 12.06 13.90
C GLU A 120 -6.79 11.86 12.41
N VAL A 121 -6.38 10.72 11.85
CA VAL A 121 -6.44 10.41 10.42
C VAL A 121 -7.34 9.20 10.20
N PHE A 122 -8.25 9.30 9.22
CA PHE A 122 -9.25 8.28 8.91
C PHE A 122 -9.11 7.70 7.50
N VAL A 123 -7.93 7.83 6.92
CA VAL A 123 -7.52 7.14 5.69
C VAL A 123 -6.45 6.11 6.03
N PRO A 124 -6.27 5.06 5.22
CA PRO A 124 -5.25 4.05 5.48
C PRO A 124 -3.86 4.65 5.68
N VAL A 125 -3.14 4.11 6.65
CA VAL A 125 -1.77 4.49 6.97
C VAL A 125 -0.84 3.32 6.70
N THR A 126 0.08 3.52 5.76
CA THR A 126 1.17 2.58 5.45
C THR A 126 2.47 3.05 6.10
N VAL A 127 3.17 2.14 6.75
CA VAL A 127 4.43 2.43 7.45
C VAL A 127 5.56 1.58 6.89
N GLY A 128 6.64 2.22 6.48
CA GLY A 128 7.86 1.59 6.00
C GLY A 128 9.11 2.08 6.73
N GLY A 129 10.20 1.37 6.56
CA GLY A 129 11.49 1.67 7.20
C GLY A 129 11.76 0.81 8.43
N GLY A 130 12.97 0.25 8.52
CA GLY A 130 13.47 -0.47 9.70
C GLY A 130 12.81 -1.82 10.02
N ILE A 131 11.81 -2.27 9.28
CA ILE A 131 11.02 -3.48 9.55
C ILE A 131 11.75 -4.72 9.00
N ARG A 132 12.02 -5.71 9.85
CA ARG A 132 12.88 -6.85 9.54
C ARG A 132 12.29 -8.20 9.91
N THR A 133 11.30 -8.24 10.79
CA THR A 133 10.72 -9.47 11.34
C THR A 133 9.20 -9.38 11.37
N VAL A 134 8.55 -10.54 11.49
CA VAL A 134 7.08 -10.62 11.67
C VAL A 134 6.63 -9.98 13.00
N ASP A 135 7.51 -9.93 14.00
CA ASP A 135 7.21 -9.25 15.27
C ASP A 135 7.22 -7.73 15.11
N ASP A 136 8.08 -7.18 14.25
CA ASP A 136 8.05 -5.76 13.88
C ASP A 136 6.72 -5.39 13.22
N PHE A 137 6.19 -6.25 12.33
CA PHE A 137 4.84 -6.07 11.77
C PHE A 137 3.78 -5.95 12.87
N ARG A 138 3.82 -6.88 13.84
CA ARG A 138 2.85 -6.88 14.95
C ARG A 138 2.88 -5.56 15.73
N GLU A 139 4.06 -5.03 15.99
CA GLU A 139 4.22 -3.80 16.76
C GLU A 139 3.60 -2.60 16.05
N ILE A 140 3.91 -2.41 14.78
CA ILE A 140 3.44 -1.28 13.99
C ILE A 140 1.93 -1.39 13.66
N LEU A 141 1.43 -2.60 13.34
CA LEU A 141 -0.01 -2.83 13.16
C LEU A 141 -0.79 -2.57 14.47
N ARG A 142 -0.23 -2.96 15.63
CA ARG A 142 -0.84 -2.63 16.94
C ARG A 142 -0.79 -1.14 17.29
N ALA A 143 0.15 -0.40 16.73
CA ALA A 143 0.19 1.05 16.86
C ALA A 143 -0.93 1.74 16.06
N GLY A 144 -1.53 1.03 15.08
CA GLY A 144 -2.68 1.50 14.31
C GLY A 144 -2.46 1.57 12.80
N ALA A 145 -1.27 1.20 12.29
CA ALA A 145 -1.02 1.12 10.86
C ALA A 145 -1.92 0.08 10.19
N ASP A 146 -2.37 0.35 8.97
CA ASP A 146 -3.16 -0.58 8.16
C ASP A 146 -2.27 -1.48 7.31
N LYS A 147 -1.13 -0.97 6.87
CA LYS A 147 -0.19 -1.68 6.00
C LYS A 147 1.26 -1.45 6.43
N ILE A 148 2.09 -2.40 6.12
CA ILE A 148 3.53 -2.39 6.39
C ILE A 148 4.30 -2.51 5.09
N SER A 149 5.22 -1.57 4.87
CA SER A 149 6.08 -1.57 3.68
C SER A 149 7.48 -2.10 4.02
N ILE A 150 7.92 -3.13 3.31
CA ILE A 150 9.25 -3.74 3.45
C ILE A 150 10.00 -3.69 2.12
N ASN A 151 11.30 -3.37 2.16
CA ASN A 151 12.19 -3.34 1.00
C ASN A 151 13.41 -4.25 1.24
N SER A 152 14.49 -3.73 1.83
CA SER A 152 15.75 -4.44 2.01
C SER A 152 15.61 -5.76 2.79
N SER A 153 14.69 -5.82 3.74
CA SER A 153 14.40 -7.04 4.50
C SER A 153 13.76 -8.12 3.63
N ALA A 154 12.86 -7.75 2.72
CA ALA A 154 12.25 -8.69 1.78
C ALA A 154 13.29 -9.24 0.79
N VAL A 155 14.16 -8.38 0.25
CA VAL A 155 15.25 -8.81 -0.65
C VAL A 155 16.22 -9.75 0.05
N LYS A 156 16.58 -9.45 1.32
CA LYS A 156 17.49 -10.27 2.12
C LYS A 156 16.87 -11.60 2.58
N ASN A 157 15.60 -11.58 2.90
CA ASN A 157 14.83 -12.75 3.35
C ASN A 157 13.42 -12.71 2.72
N PRO A 158 13.24 -13.26 1.51
CA PRO A 158 11.95 -13.27 0.82
C PRO A 158 10.84 -14.01 1.58
N ASP A 159 11.19 -14.99 2.42
CA ASP A 159 10.22 -15.74 3.22
C ASP A 159 9.51 -14.86 4.27
N LEU A 160 10.05 -13.67 4.56
CA LEU A 160 9.36 -12.68 5.39
C LEU A 160 8.03 -12.24 4.77
N VAL A 161 7.96 -12.14 3.43
CA VAL A 161 6.72 -11.80 2.71
C VAL A 161 5.66 -12.88 2.96
N ASN A 162 6.03 -14.16 2.77
CA ASN A 162 5.14 -15.29 3.01
C ASN A 162 4.63 -15.32 4.46
N ALA A 163 5.55 -15.24 5.43
CA ALA A 163 5.21 -15.30 6.85
C ALA A 163 4.34 -14.13 7.32
N ALA A 164 4.56 -12.92 6.77
CA ALA A 164 3.73 -11.76 7.06
C ALA A 164 2.33 -11.89 6.44
N ALA A 165 2.24 -12.31 5.17
CA ALA A 165 0.98 -12.51 4.47
C ALA A 165 0.14 -13.63 5.11
N GLU A 166 0.75 -14.73 5.52
CA GLU A 166 0.07 -15.82 6.22
C GLU A 166 -0.50 -15.37 7.58
N LYS A 167 0.27 -14.57 8.31
CA LYS A 167 -0.11 -14.18 9.68
C LYS A 167 -1.08 -13.00 9.75
N TYR A 168 -0.95 -12.03 8.85
CA TYR A 168 -1.70 -10.77 8.91
C TYR A 168 -2.61 -10.52 7.72
N GLY A 169 -2.52 -11.36 6.68
CA GLY A 169 -3.19 -11.18 5.41
C GLY A 169 -2.35 -10.38 4.40
N SER A 170 -2.47 -10.72 3.12
CA SER A 170 -1.74 -10.05 2.04
C SER A 170 -1.98 -8.54 2.02
N GLN A 171 -3.21 -8.10 2.32
CA GLN A 171 -3.60 -6.68 2.33
C GLN A 171 -2.77 -5.81 3.28
N CYS A 172 -2.10 -6.40 4.28
CA CYS A 172 -1.21 -5.68 5.20
C CYS A 172 0.24 -5.62 4.71
N VAL A 173 0.60 -6.32 3.60
CA VAL A 173 1.98 -6.47 3.15
C VAL A 173 2.20 -5.67 1.87
N VAL A 174 2.96 -4.59 1.97
CA VAL A 174 3.45 -3.80 0.84
C VAL A 174 4.93 -4.12 0.63
N VAL A 175 5.32 -4.48 -0.59
CA VAL A 175 6.75 -4.61 -0.91
C VAL A 175 7.20 -3.37 -1.68
N ALA A 176 8.11 -2.60 -1.08
CA ALA A 176 8.75 -1.48 -1.75
C ALA A 176 9.90 -1.98 -2.62
N ILE A 177 9.94 -1.51 -3.86
CA ILE A 177 10.96 -1.84 -4.85
C ILE A 177 11.57 -0.53 -5.37
N ASP A 178 12.81 -0.25 -4.97
CA ASP A 178 13.58 0.83 -5.55
C ASP A 178 14.32 0.27 -6.76
N ALA A 179 14.05 0.81 -7.95
CA ALA A 179 14.63 0.33 -9.19
C ALA A 179 15.37 1.42 -9.94
N ARG A 180 16.45 1.03 -10.60
CA ARG A 180 17.24 1.87 -11.48
C ARG A 180 17.44 1.21 -12.82
N ALA A 181 17.53 2.00 -13.90
CA ALA A 181 17.83 1.50 -15.23
C ALA A 181 19.20 0.80 -15.24
N ASN A 182 19.21 -0.44 -15.75
CA ASN A 182 20.41 -1.26 -15.96
C ASN A 182 20.22 -2.15 -17.19
N ALA A 183 20.96 -1.85 -18.27
CA ALA A 183 20.84 -2.58 -19.53
C ALA A 183 21.28 -4.04 -19.46
N GLU A 184 21.98 -4.46 -18.41
CA GLU A 184 22.40 -5.84 -18.18
C GLU A 184 21.26 -6.71 -17.62
N MET A 185 20.18 -6.07 -17.08
CA MET A 185 19.01 -6.79 -16.58
C MET A 185 18.02 -7.14 -17.70
N PRO A 186 17.35 -8.29 -17.62
CA PRO A 186 16.37 -8.72 -18.64
C PRO A 186 15.26 -7.69 -18.89
N SER A 187 14.74 -7.04 -17.84
CA SER A 187 13.74 -5.97 -17.97
C SER A 187 14.33 -4.60 -18.31
N GLY A 188 15.65 -4.44 -18.18
CA GLY A 188 16.36 -3.18 -18.25
C GLY A 188 16.35 -2.39 -16.91
N PHE A 189 15.93 -3.01 -15.80
CA PHE A 189 15.86 -2.37 -14.47
C PHE A 189 16.38 -3.31 -13.38
N GLU A 190 17.21 -2.77 -12.48
CA GLU A 190 17.80 -3.48 -11.36
C GLU A 190 17.22 -2.98 -10.04
N VAL A 191 16.99 -3.92 -9.11
CA VAL A 191 16.55 -3.62 -7.73
C VAL A 191 17.72 -3.11 -6.89
N TYR A 192 17.46 -2.04 -6.15
CA TYR A 192 18.38 -1.47 -5.16
C TYR A 192 17.81 -1.59 -3.74
N VAL A 193 18.70 -1.63 -2.76
CA VAL A 193 18.38 -1.70 -1.33
C VAL A 193 19.15 -0.64 -0.55
N ALA A 194 18.91 -0.57 0.76
CA ALA A 194 19.56 0.37 1.68
C ALA A 194 19.39 1.85 1.27
N GLY A 195 18.17 2.24 0.88
CA GLY A 195 17.86 3.60 0.41
C GLY A 195 18.58 3.92 -0.91
N GLY A 196 18.58 2.98 -1.85
CA GLY A 196 19.14 3.15 -3.18
C GLY A 196 20.68 3.10 -3.27
N ARG A 197 21.37 2.71 -2.20
CA ARG A 197 22.84 2.71 -2.16
C ARG A 197 23.49 1.43 -2.65
N THR A 198 22.78 0.30 -2.61
CA THR A 198 23.36 -1.02 -2.88
C THR A 198 22.59 -1.73 -3.99
N PRO A 199 23.22 -1.99 -5.14
CA PRO A 199 22.64 -2.81 -6.18
C PRO A 199 22.54 -4.28 -5.71
N THR A 200 21.55 -5.02 -6.20
CA THR A 200 21.29 -6.40 -5.75
C THR A 200 21.57 -7.47 -6.77
N GLY A 201 21.77 -7.10 -8.04
CA GLY A 201 21.84 -8.02 -9.15
C GLY A 201 20.49 -8.66 -9.51
N LYS A 202 19.37 -8.20 -8.88
CA LYS A 202 18.02 -8.72 -9.18
C LYS A 202 17.32 -7.85 -10.21
N ASP A 203 16.72 -8.50 -11.20
CA ASP A 203 15.83 -7.85 -12.16
C ASP A 203 14.54 -7.38 -11.46
N ALA A 204 14.16 -6.12 -11.66
CA ALA A 204 13.06 -5.50 -10.94
C ALA A 204 11.68 -6.10 -11.28
N VAL A 205 11.46 -6.46 -12.54
CA VAL A 205 10.18 -7.06 -12.98
C VAL A 205 10.06 -8.49 -12.48
N SER A 206 11.15 -9.26 -12.54
CA SER A 206 11.20 -10.63 -11.99
C SER A 206 11.00 -10.63 -10.48
N TRP A 207 11.57 -9.65 -9.78
CA TRP A 207 11.38 -9.49 -8.33
C TRP A 207 9.94 -9.08 -7.97
N ALA A 208 9.33 -8.19 -8.73
CA ALA A 208 7.93 -7.82 -8.54
C ALA A 208 7.01 -9.05 -8.66
N LYS A 209 7.24 -9.91 -9.67
CA LYS A 209 6.51 -11.16 -9.82
C LYS A 209 6.76 -12.12 -8.67
N GLU A 210 8.01 -12.28 -8.21
CA GLU A 210 8.35 -13.14 -7.08
C GLU A 210 7.63 -12.72 -5.80
N VAL A 211 7.62 -11.41 -5.45
CA VAL A 211 6.96 -10.96 -4.23
C VAL A 211 5.44 -11.07 -4.31
N TYR A 212 4.85 -10.88 -5.47
CA TYR A 212 3.44 -11.16 -5.72
C TYR A 212 3.12 -12.63 -5.45
N GLU A 213 3.86 -13.57 -6.02
CA GLU A 213 3.69 -15.01 -5.82
C GLU A 213 3.90 -15.43 -4.36
N ARG A 214 4.69 -14.68 -3.59
CA ARG A 214 4.92 -14.88 -2.17
C ARG A 214 3.82 -14.33 -1.26
N GLY A 215 2.84 -13.61 -1.82
CA GLY A 215 1.68 -13.10 -1.09
C GLY A 215 1.77 -11.62 -0.70
N ALA A 216 2.62 -10.82 -1.33
CA ALA A 216 2.49 -9.37 -1.22
C ALA A 216 1.10 -8.93 -1.69
N GLY A 217 0.48 -8.00 -0.99
CA GLY A 217 -0.82 -7.45 -1.36
C GLY A 217 -0.73 -6.16 -2.16
N GLU A 218 0.45 -5.53 -2.22
CA GLU A 218 0.69 -4.29 -2.95
C GLU A 218 2.18 -4.07 -3.21
N ILE A 219 2.50 -3.38 -4.29
CA ILE A 219 3.88 -2.98 -4.62
C ILE A 219 3.99 -1.46 -4.61
N LEU A 220 4.95 -0.92 -3.85
CA LEU A 220 5.37 0.48 -3.90
C LEU A 220 6.64 0.55 -4.78
N LEU A 221 6.47 1.00 -6.02
CA LEU A 221 7.53 1.00 -7.03
C LEU A 221 8.14 2.39 -7.21
N THR A 222 9.40 2.57 -6.81
CA THR A 222 10.12 3.83 -6.95
C THR A 222 11.17 3.74 -8.06
N SER A 223 11.04 4.61 -9.06
CA SER A 223 12.11 4.83 -10.03
C SER A 223 13.15 5.78 -9.45
N MET A 224 14.35 5.28 -9.18
CA MET A 224 15.46 6.06 -8.66
C MET A 224 15.99 7.06 -9.68
N ASP A 225 15.86 6.76 -10.97
CA ASP A 225 16.29 7.66 -12.05
C ASP A 225 15.37 8.87 -12.19
N LYS A 226 14.12 8.72 -11.75
CA LYS A 226 13.11 9.78 -11.79
C LYS A 226 12.95 10.52 -10.47
N ASP A 227 13.28 9.89 -9.35
CA ASP A 227 13.06 10.47 -8.03
C ASP A 227 13.78 11.81 -7.86
N GLY A 228 13.05 12.82 -7.39
CA GLY A 228 13.53 14.19 -7.22
C GLY A 228 13.68 15.02 -8.50
N THR A 229 13.49 14.43 -9.70
CA THR A 229 13.72 15.14 -10.98
C THR A 229 12.56 16.02 -11.44
N LYS A 230 11.34 15.78 -10.96
CA LYS A 230 10.09 16.41 -11.42
C LYS A 230 9.82 16.25 -12.94
N SER A 231 10.41 15.23 -13.58
CA SER A 231 10.33 15.00 -15.03
C SER A 231 9.27 13.95 -15.45
N GLY A 232 8.37 13.60 -14.56
CA GLY A 232 7.35 12.59 -14.73
C GLY A 232 7.76 11.23 -14.14
N PHE A 233 6.75 10.40 -13.87
CA PHE A 233 6.94 9.02 -13.42
C PHE A 233 7.65 8.18 -14.49
N ASP A 234 8.28 7.09 -14.09
CA ASP A 234 8.87 6.13 -15.02
C ASP A 234 7.77 5.22 -15.61
N LEU A 235 7.24 5.62 -16.74
CA LEU A 235 6.15 4.91 -17.39
C LEU A 235 6.56 3.52 -17.86
N LYS A 236 7.82 3.35 -18.33
CA LYS A 236 8.32 2.08 -18.83
C LYS A 236 8.44 1.06 -17.69
N LEU A 237 9.08 1.45 -16.60
CA LEU A 237 9.24 0.61 -15.42
C LEU A 237 7.87 0.25 -14.82
N THR A 238 7.03 1.27 -14.60
CA THR A 238 5.71 1.09 -13.96
C THR A 238 4.85 0.14 -14.78
N LYS A 239 4.76 0.34 -16.10
CA LYS A 239 3.98 -0.53 -16.99
C LYS A 239 4.49 -1.97 -16.97
N ALA A 240 5.80 -2.17 -17.06
CA ALA A 240 6.40 -3.51 -17.06
C ALA A 240 6.10 -4.30 -15.78
N VAL A 241 6.01 -3.62 -14.62
CA VAL A 241 5.62 -4.26 -13.35
C VAL A 241 4.11 -4.53 -13.31
N VAL A 242 3.27 -3.57 -13.69
CA VAL A 242 1.80 -3.74 -13.72
C VAL A 242 1.39 -4.94 -14.59
N GLU A 243 2.06 -5.17 -15.72
CA GLU A 243 1.74 -6.25 -16.64
C GLU A 243 2.04 -7.67 -16.10
N VAL A 244 2.86 -7.81 -15.05
CA VAL A 244 3.29 -9.12 -14.52
C VAL A 244 2.72 -9.47 -13.16
N VAL A 245 1.98 -8.55 -12.50
CA VAL A 245 1.39 -8.78 -11.19
C VAL A 245 -0.13 -8.59 -11.22
N GLY A 246 -0.85 -9.29 -10.33
CA GLY A 246 -2.30 -9.16 -10.17
C GLY A 246 -2.69 -8.37 -8.91
N ILE A 247 -1.78 -7.59 -8.36
CA ILE A 247 -1.98 -6.77 -7.16
C ILE A 247 -1.74 -5.29 -7.48
N PRO A 248 -2.29 -4.37 -6.67
CA PRO A 248 -2.10 -2.94 -6.86
C PRO A 248 -0.62 -2.53 -6.92
N VAL A 249 -0.33 -1.59 -7.83
CA VAL A 249 0.99 -0.98 -7.98
C VAL A 249 0.88 0.53 -7.73
N ILE A 250 1.69 1.03 -6.80
CA ILE A 250 1.86 2.44 -6.49
C ILE A 250 3.08 2.95 -7.25
N ALA A 251 2.88 3.88 -8.18
CA ALA A 251 3.98 4.55 -8.88
C ALA A 251 4.59 5.63 -8.00
N SER A 252 5.92 5.66 -7.89
CA SER A 252 6.68 6.61 -7.08
C SER A 252 7.93 7.10 -7.79
N GLY A 253 8.30 8.36 -7.54
CA GLY A 253 9.47 9.03 -8.09
C GLY A 253 9.20 9.77 -9.40
N GLY A 254 9.55 11.06 -9.45
CA GLY A 254 9.53 11.90 -10.64
C GLY A 254 8.32 12.80 -10.82
N CYS A 255 7.28 12.73 -9.98
CA CYS A 255 6.13 13.60 -10.12
C CYS A 255 6.49 15.08 -9.97
N GLY A 256 6.01 15.93 -10.89
CA GLY A 256 6.31 17.36 -10.95
C GLY A 256 5.18 18.24 -11.47
N SER A 257 4.08 17.66 -11.98
CA SER A 257 2.92 18.41 -12.46
C SER A 257 1.64 17.57 -12.41
N LEU A 258 0.48 18.19 -12.67
CA LEU A 258 -0.82 17.53 -12.76
C LEU A 258 -0.84 16.48 -13.88
N GLU A 259 -0.26 16.82 -15.03
CA GLU A 259 -0.20 15.95 -16.21
C GLU A 259 0.52 14.63 -15.91
N HIS A 260 1.52 14.65 -15.05
CA HIS A 260 2.25 13.43 -14.69
C HIS A 260 1.37 12.40 -13.99
N PHE A 261 0.39 12.84 -13.18
CA PHE A 261 -0.58 11.94 -12.56
C PHE A 261 -1.50 11.29 -13.59
N SER A 262 -2.08 12.09 -14.49
CA SER A 262 -2.94 11.52 -15.54
C SER A 262 -2.15 10.60 -16.48
N GLU A 263 -0.95 11.02 -16.88
CA GLU A 263 -0.10 10.24 -17.78
C GLU A 263 0.26 8.86 -17.22
N VAL A 264 0.62 8.76 -15.93
CA VAL A 264 0.99 7.48 -15.32
C VAL A 264 -0.23 6.54 -15.25
N PHE A 265 -1.41 7.05 -14.91
CA PHE A 265 -2.61 6.23 -14.85
C PHE A 265 -3.07 5.75 -16.23
N GLU A 266 -3.11 6.66 -17.22
CA GLU A 266 -3.55 6.35 -18.58
C GLU A 266 -2.59 5.39 -19.31
N LYS A 267 -1.29 5.57 -19.14
CA LYS A 267 -0.29 4.83 -19.93
C LYS A 267 0.19 3.52 -19.28
N THR A 268 0.04 3.39 -17.97
CA THR A 268 0.58 2.20 -17.25
C THR A 268 -0.50 1.33 -16.64
N GLY A 269 -1.67 1.90 -16.32
CA GLY A 269 -2.74 1.20 -15.62
C GLY A 269 -2.51 1.05 -14.11
N CYS A 270 -1.46 1.64 -13.52
CA CYS A 270 -1.20 1.54 -12.08
C CYS A 270 -2.38 2.05 -11.24
N ASP A 271 -2.44 1.63 -9.98
CA ASP A 271 -3.60 1.84 -9.10
C ASP A 271 -3.47 3.06 -8.20
N ALA A 272 -2.24 3.52 -8.01
CA ALA A 272 -1.95 4.68 -7.18
C ALA A 272 -0.72 5.44 -7.66
N ALA A 273 -0.67 6.71 -7.30
CA ALA A 273 0.50 7.57 -7.50
C ALA A 273 0.89 8.22 -6.17
N LEU A 274 2.16 8.06 -5.81
CA LEU A 274 2.75 8.60 -4.60
C LEU A 274 3.61 9.82 -4.93
N ALA A 275 3.41 10.90 -4.19
CA ALA A 275 4.22 12.10 -4.29
C ALA A 275 4.53 12.68 -2.90
N ALA A 276 5.65 13.36 -2.77
CA ALA A 276 6.10 13.97 -1.53
C ALA A 276 6.35 15.48 -1.70
N SER A 277 7.40 15.87 -2.43
CA SER A 277 7.87 17.24 -2.51
C SER A 277 6.80 18.22 -3.00
N LEU A 278 6.02 17.86 -4.01
CA LEU A 278 4.94 18.66 -4.56
C LEU A 278 3.95 19.11 -3.49
N PHE A 279 3.55 18.17 -2.64
CA PHE A 279 2.59 18.41 -1.57
C PHE A 279 3.24 19.16 -0.40
N HIS A 280 4.46 18.80 0.00
CA HIS A 280 5.15 19.44 1.12
C HIS A 280 5.50 20.90 0.85
N TYR A 281 5.85 21.24 -0.39
CA TYR A 281 6.13 22.63 -0.78
C TYR A 281 4.89 23.40 -1.23
N ARG A 282 3.70 22.75 -1.15
CA ARG A 282 2.42 23.33 -1.58
C ARG A 282 2.45 23.83 -3.03
N GLU A 283 3.19 23.13 -3.88
CA GLU A 283 3.18 23.39 -5.31
C GLU A 283 1.89 22.90 -5.96
N LEU A 284 1.34 21.80 -5.42
CA LEU A 284 0.02 21.26 -5.73
C LEU A 284 -0.66 20.75 -4.45
N THR A 285 -1.98 20.75 -4.41
CA THR A 285 -2.79 20.08 -3.40
C THR A 285 -3.32 18.75 -3.92
N VAL A 286 -3.72 17.86 -3.02
CA VAL A 286 -4.37 16.60 -3.40
C VAL A 286 -5.70 16.87 -4.11
N GLY A 287 -6.42 17.92 -3.70
CA GLY A 287 -7.67 18.35 -4.32
C GLY A 287 -7.48 18.72 -5.78
N GLU A 288 -6.51 19.59 -6.10
CA GLU A 288 -6.18 19.99 -7.48
C GLU A 288 -5.83 18.79 -8.37
N VAL A 289 -5.06 17.83 -7.85
CA VAL A 289 -4.74 16.59 -8.57
C VAL A 289 -6.02 15.80 -8.88
N LYS A 290 -6.91 15.65 -7.92
CA LYS A 290 -8.16 14.90 -8.11
C LYS A 290 -9.12 15.61 -9.07
N GLU A 291 -9.23 16.93 -9.01
CA GLU A 291 -10.01 17.72 -9.96
C GLU A 291 -9.49 17.53 -11.39
N HIS A 292 -8.19 17.66 -11.61
CA HIS A 292 -7.56 17.42 -12.91
C HIS A 292 -7.81 15.99 -13.43
N LEU A 293 -7.75 14.98 -12.57
CA LEU A 293 -8.02 13.59 -12.96
C LEU A 293 -9.50 13.38 -13.34
N GLN A 294 -10.43 14.01 -12.61
CA GLN A 294 -11.87 13.97 -12.94
C GLN A 294 -12.17 14.61 -14.27
N GLU A 295 -11.56 15.75 -14.61
CA GLU A 295 -11.69 16.42 -15.92
C GLU A 295 -11.26 15.50 -17.07
N ARG A 296 -10.32 14.57 -16.79
CA ARG A 296 -9.85 13.56 -17.75
C ARG A 296 -10.61 12.24 -17.69
N ASN A 297 -11.70 12.17 -16.92
CA ASN A 297 -12.49 10.96 -16.69
C ASN A 297 -11.69 9.81 -16.06
N ILE A 298 -10.64 10.11 -15.31
CA ILE A 298 -9.91 9.13 -14.51
C ILE A 298 -10.63 9.02 -13.15
N PRO A 299 -11.12 7.83 -12.77
CA PRO A 299 -11.90 7.67 -11.56
C PRO A 299 -11.05 7.90 -10.31
N VAL A 300 -11.47 8.81 -9.45
CA VAL A 300 -10.88 9.11 -8.14
C VAL A 300 -11.97 9.30 -7.09
N ARG A 301 -11.67 9.00 -5.83
CA ARG A 301 -12.55 9.26 -4.70
C ARG A 301 -12.63 10.77 -4.43
N ARG A 302 -13.81 11.28 -4.12
CA ARG A 302 -14.04 12.67 -3.67
C ARG A 302 -13.83 12.81 -2.16
#